data_917f2a64b90b4aa77fab5ea46920fc94
#
_entry.id   917f2a64b90b4aa77fab5ea46920fc94
#
_cell.length_a   1.000
_cell.length_b   1.000
_cell.length_c   1.000
_cell.angle_alpha   90.00
_cell.angle_beta   90.00
_cell.angle_gamma   90.00
#
_symmetry.space_group_name_H-M   'P 1'
#
loop_
_entity.id
_entity.type
_entity.pdbx_description
1 polymer ?
#
loop_
_entity_poly.entity_id
_entity_poly.type
_entity_poly.pdbx_seq_one_letter_code
_entity_poly.pdbx_strand_id
1 'polypeptide(L)'
;MRNKRELELTRRPVKGTQPIADWRSKCTREWWWSGGDSNPRPLECDSSALPAEPFSTQIQGFCVAVNPRFEILDAIELYLDALHAKGLQAGTLLCYAYHLRSFLQCLARQGCHTLDAVRPAHIRRWLVERRASGLAEHTLHDCYETAQLFWRWCMREELTANNPFQRVEKPKVPATVKPALTPDEVEQILHACEGKEWLRLRDKALCLLLLDTGLRIHEAHALTVEDASRNALFIRGKGGKQRVVFLSHEVRLALKRYLNACPYPLQEDSPLWWGEQGALTLHGLKLAIRRIGKRAGLNRPLGAHTFRRTFATWSLRSGIDLEHLRQLMGHSNYTVLRQYLALVEADLKQAHQQHSPLNNLRKHTRK
;
A
#
# COMPACT_ATOMS: atom_id res chain seq x y z
N MET A 1 -33.77 -17.46 44.70
CA MET A 1 -33.07 -16.16 44.67
C MET A 1 -31.79 -16.33 43.87
N ARG A 2 -31.81 -16.01 42.58
CA ARG A 2 -30.65 -16.11 41.67
C ARG A 2 -30.18 -14.67 41.40
N ASN A 3 -28.95 -14.39 41.77
CA ASN A 3 -28.29 -13.10 41.58
C ASN A 3 -27.93 -12.90 40.12
N LYS A 4 -28.52 -11.91 39.50
CA LYS A 4 -28.07 -11.32 38.23
C LYS A 4 -26.81 -10.51 38.53
N ARG A 5 -25.66 -10.93 38.03
CA ARG A 5 -24.50 -10.05 37.80
C ARG A 5 -24.39 -9.86 36.30
N GLU A 6 -24.77 -8.69 35.89
CA GLU A 6 -24.68 -8.16 34.55
C GLU A 6 -23.22 -8.10 34.10
N LEU A 7 -23.00 -8.62 32.90
CA LEU A 7 -21.80 -8.44 32.12
C LEU A 7 -21.75 -6.99 31.61
N GLU A 8 -21.13 -6.09 32.35
CA GLU A 8 -20.63 -4.84 31.81
C GLU A 8 -19.34 -5.12 31.04
N LEU A 9 -19.47 -5.30 29.74
CA LEU A 9 -18.38 -5.23 28.78
C LEU A 9 -17.92 -3.76 28.69
N THR A 10 -17.08 -3.34 29.62
CA THR A 10 -16.33 -2.09 29.50
C THR A 10 -15.41 -2.20 28.29
N ARG A 11 -15.78 -1.53 27.21
CA ARG A 11 -14.90 -1.21 26.08
C ARG A 11 -13.77 -0.34 26.60
N ARG A 12 -12.65 -0.94 26.99
CA ARG A 12 -11.40 -0.20 27.20
C ARG A 12 -10.90 0.26 25.84
N PRO A 13 -10.62 1.57 25.65
CA PRO A 13 -9.97 2.03 24.43
C PRO A 13 -8.58 1.41 24.37
N VAL A 14 -8.24 0.84 23.21
CA VAL A 14 -6.90 0.34 22.89
C VAL A 14 -5.94 1.52 22.98
N LYS A 15 -5.22 1.66 24.08
CA LYS A 15 -4.10 2.60 24.24
C LYS A 15 -2.98 2.10 23.33
N GLY A 16 -2.73 2.80 22.23
CA GLY A 16 -1.55 2.47 21.39
C GLY A 16 -1.61 2.90 19.92
N THR A 17 -2.74 3.32 19.41
CA THR A 17 -2.78 4.08 18.16
C THR A 17 -2.61 5.55 18.52
N GLN A 18 -1.40 6.10 18.34
CA GLN A 18 -1.30 7.55 18.20
C GLN A 18 -2.36 7.96 17.18
N PRO A 19 -3.22 8.94 17.48
CA PRO A 19 -4.19 9.43 16.52
C PRO A 19 -3.38 9.78 15.27
N ILE A 20 -3.76 9.19 14.15
CA ILE A 20 -3.18 9.50 12.85
C ILE A 20 -3.32 11.00 12.74
N ALA A 21 -2.20 11.71 12.78
CA ALA A 21 -2.16 13.16 12.82
C ALA A 21 -3.16 13.68 11.80
N ASP A 22 -4.06 14.53 12.23
CA ASP A 22 -5.04 15.17 11.38
C ASP A 22 -4.31 15.70 10.14
N TRP A 23 -4.72 15.28 8.94
CA TRP A 23 -4.10 15.71 7.69
C TRP A 23 -4.09 17.23 7.57
N ARG A 24 -5.08 17.92 8.18
CA ARG A 24 -5.17 19.39 8.24
C ARG A 24 -4.01 20.01 9.00
N SER A 25 -3.52 19.40 10.07
CA SER A 25 -2.36 19.90 10.82
C SER A 25 -1.07 19.87 10.00
N LYS A 26 -1.01 19.02 8.97
CA LYS A 26 0.12 18.90 8.05
C LYS A 26 -0.05 19.68 6.76
N CYS A 27 -1.27 20.07 6.40
CA CYS A 27 -1.60 20.77 5.17
C CYS A 27 -2.20 22.15 5.48
N THR A 28 -1.51 22.98 6.29
CA THR A 28 -1.88 24.37 6.55
C THR A 28 -1.80 25.20 5.27
N ARG A 29 -2.49 26.36 5.20
CA ARG A 29 -2.41 27.25 4.03
C ARG A 29 -0.97 27.63 3.68
N GLU A 30 -0.09 27.81 4.66
CA GLU A 30 1.33 28.08 4.47
C GLU A 30 2.06 26.91 3.81
N TRP A 31 1.67 25.66 4.16
CA TRP A 31 2.25 24.47 3.55
C TRP A 31 2.02 24.42 2.04
N TRP A 32 0.86 24.87 1.54
CA TRP A 32 0.57 24.86 0.11
C TRP A 32 1.58 25.72 -0.70
N TRP A 33 2.12 26.77 -0.09
CA TRP A 33 3.00 27.73 -0.75
C TRP A 33 4.48 27.62 -0.35
N SER A 34 4.81 26.90 0.72
CA SER A 34 6.20 26.73 1.15
C SER A 34 7.02 26.00 0.08
N GLY A 35 8.13 26.60 -0.37
CA GLY A 35 9.07 26.01 -1.33
C GLY A 35 10.07 25.03 -0.72
N GLY A 36 9.97 24.75 0.58
CA GLY A 36 10.93 23.93 1.31
C GLY A 36 10.75 22.42 1.07
N ASP A 37 11.88 21.73 0.84
CA ASP A 37 12.02 20.28 0.70
C ASP A 37 11.81 19.49 2.00
N SER A 38 11.03 19.97 2.94
CA SER A 38 10.54 19.18 4.07
C SER A 38 9.48 18.20 3.58
N ASN A 39 9.92 17.37 2.63
CA ASN A 39 9.12 16.39 1.95
C ASN A 39 8.91 15.16 2.87
N PRO A 40 7.74 14.93 3.44
CA PRO A 40 7.39 13.57 3.79
C PRO A 40 7.34 12.83 2.45
N ARG A 41 8.36 11.99 2.16
CA ARG A 41 8.34 11.13 0.97
C ARG A 41 6.96 10.48 0.89
N PRO A 42 6.31 10.48 -0.29
CA PRO A 42 4.99 9.89 -0.42
C PRO A 42 5.02 8.49 0.16
N LEU A 43 4.15 8.23 1.12
CA LEU A 43 3.76 6.87 1.44
C LEU A 43 3.29 6.28 0.11
N GLU A 44 3.85 5.13 -0.28
CA GLU A 44 3.43 4.44 -1.49
C GLU A 44 1.90 4.35 -1.47
N CYS A 45 1.25 5.14 -2.31
CA CYS A 45 -0.18 5.07 -2.48
C CYS A 45 -0.49 3.76 -3.17
N ASP A 46 -1.22 2.90 -2.48
CA ASP A 46 -1.80 1.72 -3.09
C ASP A 46 -2.93 2.19 -4.01
N SER A 47 -2.61 2.35 -5.30
CA SER A 47 -3.53 2.83 -6.34
C SER A 47 -4.72 1.90 -6.59
N SER A 48 -4.77 0.74 -5.92
CA SER A 48 -5.89 -0.21 -5.98
C SER A 48 -7.15 0.24 -5.22
N ALA A 49 -7.16 1.46 -4.65
CA ALA A 49 -8.20 1.95 -3.75
C ALA A 49 -9.24 2.86 -4.42
N LEU A 50 -9.37 2.83 -5.74
CA LEU A 50 -10.42 3.59 -6.42
C LEU A 50 -11.75 2.84 -6.35
N PRO A 51 -12.81 3.40 -5.76
CA PRO A 51 -14.15 2.86 -5.92
C PRO A 51 -14.64 3.16 -7.35
N ALA A 52 -14.78 2.10 -8.15
CA ALA A 52 -15.60 2.15 -9.35
C ALA A 52 -17.03 1.91 -8.90
N GLU A 53 -17.85 2.95 -8.82
CA GLU A 53 -19.31 2.90 -9.05
C GLU A 53 -19.95 4.29 -8.84
N PRO A 54 -20.92 4.71 -9.67
CA PRO A 54 -21.59 5.97 -9.49
C PRO A 54 -22.77 5.81 -8.52
N PHE A 55 -22.70 6.43 -7.36
CA PHE A 55 -23.86 6.63 -6.52
C PHE A 55 -24.60 7.89 -6.98
N SER A 56 -25.74 7.71 -7.63
CA SER A 56 -26.73 8.75 -7.84
C SER A 56 -27.49 8.98 -6.53
N THR A 57 -27.20 10.08 -5.85
CA THR A 57 -28.11 10.59 -4.81
C THR A 57 -28.44 12.02 -5.20
N GLN A 58 -29.66 12.20 -5.69
CA GLN A 58 -30.27 13.52 -5.90
C GLN A 58 -30.43 14.18 -4.52
N ILE A 59 -29.69 15.25 -4.31
CA ILE A 59 -30.04 16.26 -3.31
C ILE A 59 -30.67 17.39 -4.06
N GLN A 60 -31.99 17.49 -3.95
CA GLN A 60 -32.79 18.60 -4.47
C GLN A 60 -32.43 19.90 -3.73
N GLY A 61 -32.15 20.94 -4.52
CA GLY A 61 -32.45 22.30 -4.17
C GLY A 61 -31.42 23.12 -3.44
N PHE A 62 -30.25 23.34 -4.05
CA PHE A 62 -29.52 24.61 -3.90
C PHE A 62 -28.88 24.94 -5.26
N CYS A 63 -29.54 25.77 -6.05
CA CYS A 63 -28.89 26.47 -7.16
C CYS A 63 -27.86 27.42 -6.56
N VAL A 64 -26.64 26.93 -6.34
CA VAL A 64 -25.49 27.82 -6.16
C VAL A 64 -25.20 28.38 -7.53
N ALA A 65 -25.45 29.68 -7.72
CA ALA A 65 -25.01 30.40 -8.90
C ALA A 65 -23.52 30.07 -9.10
N VAL A 66 -23.17 29.49 -10.27
CA VAL A 66 -21.78 29.14 -10.63
C VAL A 66 -20.97 30.41 -10.46
N ASN A 67 -20.20 30.50 -9.37
CA ASN A 67 -19.38 31.65 -9.09
C ASN A 67 -18.14 31.55 -10.00
N PRO A 68 -17.98 32.37 -11.05
CA PRO A 68 -16.91 32.24 -12.03
C PRO A 68 -15.49 32.46 -11.46
N ARG A 69 -15.38 32.67 -10.16
CA ARG A 69 -14.13 33.00 -9.46
C ARG A 69 -13.77 32.03 -8.33
N PHE A 70 -14.26 30.79 -8.37
CA PHE A 70 -13.90 29.83 -7.32
C PHE A 70 -12.38 29.57 -7.36
N GLU A 71 -11.70 29.85 -6.26
CA GLU A 71 -10.25 29.64 -6.18
C GLU A 71 -9.90 28.17 -6.15
N ILE A 72 -8.84 27.79 -6.85
CA ILE A 72 -8.41 26.38 -6.95
C ILE A 72 -8.02 25.83 -5.58
N LEU A 73 -7.39 26.67 -4.72
CA LEU A 73 -7.00 26.25 -3.38
C LEU A 73 -8.22 25.87 -2.53
N ASP A 74 -9.25 26.72 -2.50
CA ASP A 74 -10.46 26.47 -1.73
C ASP A 74 -11.19 25.22 -2.23
N ALA A 75 -11.23 25.01 -3.55
CA ALA A 75 -11.77 23.80 -4.15
C ALA A 75 -10.99 22.53 -3.73
N ILE A 76 -9.66 22.59 -3.63
CA ILE A 76 -8.83 21.49 -3.17
C ILE A 76 -9.11 21.17 -1.69
N GLU A 77 -9.20 22.18 -0.84
CA GLU A 77 -9.53 22.00 0.57
C GLU A 77 -10.90 21.32 0.75
N LEU A 78 -11.93 21.80 0.05
CA LEU A 78 -13.26 21.19 0.05
C LEU A 78 -13.25 19.75 -0.47
N TYR A 79 -12.48 19.46 -1.51
CA TYR A 79 -12.34 18.11 -2.05
C TYR A 79 -11.73 17.16 -1.03
N LEU A 80 -10.66 17.56 -0.36
CA LEU A 80 -10.02 16.74 0.67
C LEU A 80 -10.94 16.51 1.87
N ASP A 81 -11.76 17.52 2.24
CA ASP A 81 -12.79 17.36 3.27
C ASP A 81 -13.88 16.38 2.84
N ALA A 82 -14.35 16.46 1.61
CA ALA A 82 -15.31 15.51 1.06
C ALA A 82 -14.77 14.08 1.04
N LEU A 83 -13.48 13.89 0.72
CA LEU A 83 -12.83 12.58 0.79
C LEU A 83 -12.68 12.08 2.22
N HIS A 84 -12.37 12.98 3.17
CA HIS A 84 -12.31 12.64 4.59
C HIS A 84 -13.68 12.22 5.12
N ALA A 85 -14.73 12.95 4.77
CA ALA A 85 -16.12 12.59 5.13
C ALA A 85 -16.54 11.22 4.57
N LYS A 86 -15.99 10.79 3.43
CA LYS A 86 -16.16 9.43 2.89
C LYS A 86 -15.35 8.35 3.60
N GLY A 87 -14.60 8.70 4.64
CA GLY A 87 -13.83 7.76 5.43
C GLY A 87 -12.49 7.33 4.80
N LEU A 88 -11.92 8.12 3.88
CA LEU A 88 -10.60 7.83 3.34
C LEU A 88 -9.54 7.94 4.46
N GLN A 89 -8.58 7.02 4.40
CA GLN A 89 -7.48 6.99 5.37
C GLN A 89 -6.58 8.23 5.24
N ALA A 90 -6.09 8.75 6.35
CA ALA A 90 -5.26 9.95 6.40
C ALA A 90 -4.01 9.86 5.49
N GLY A 91 -3.40 8.67 5.35
CA GLY A 91 -2.29 8.45 4.42
C GLY A 91 -2.67 8.69 2.96
N THR A 92 -3.89 8.32 2.55
CA THR A 92 -4.40 8.56 1.20
C THR A 92 -4.68 10.06 0.98
N LEU A 93 -5.26 10.72 1.99
CA LEU A 93 -5.51 12.18 1.94
C LEU A 93 -4.22 12.97 1.80
N LEU A 94 -3.18 12.61 2.57
CA LEU A 94 -1.85 13.24 2.46
C LEU A 94 -1.22 13.04 1.08
N CYS A 95 -1.39 11.87 0.47
CA CYS A 95 -0.91 11.60 -0.87
C CYS A 95 -1.64 12.48 -1.91
N TYR A 96 -2.95 12.58 -1.82
CA TYR A 96 -3.75 13.45 -2.69
C TYR A 96 -3.37 14.92 -2.52
N ALA A 97 -3.24 15.38 -1.27
CA ALA A 97 -2.79 16.72 -0.96
C ALA A 97 -1.42 17.01 -1.58
N TYR A 98 -0.46 16.08 -1.48
CA TYR A 98 0.87 16.23 -2.09
C TYR A 98 0.81 16.35 -3.62
N HIS A 99 0.02 15.52 -4.29
CA HIS A 99 -0.15 15.59 -5.74
C HIS A 99 -0.81 16.91 -6.16
N LEU A 100 -1.89 17.31 -5.48
CA LEU A 100 -2.64 18.52 -5.78
C LEU A 100 -1.84 19.79 -5.46
N ARG A 101 -0.98 19.77 -4.43
CA ARG A 101 -0.05 20.87 -4.15
C ARG A 101 0.83 21.18 -5.35
N SER A 102 1.46 20.17 -5.94
CA SER A 102 2.32 20.37 -7.10
C SER A 102 1.56 20.93 -8.31
N PHE A 103 0.30 20.50 -8.46
CA PHE A 103 -0.59 21.01 -9.49
C PHE A 103 -0.95 22.47 -9.25
N LEU A 104 -1.41 22.82 -8.03
CA LEU A 104 -1.73 24.18 -7.62
C LEU A 104 -0.56 25.14 -7.83
N GLN A 105 0.64 24.76 -7.35
CA GLN A 105 1.83 25.61 -7.48
C GLN A 105 2.20 25.86 -8.95
N CYS A 106 2.07 24.86 -9.81
CA CYS A 106 2.33 25.05 -11.24
C CYS A 106 1.29 25.97 -11.90
N LEU A 107 0.00 25.82 -11.55
CA LEU A 107 -1.05 26.69 -12.06
C LEU A 107 -0.87 28.15 -11.61
N ALA A 108 -0.53 28.36 -10.35
CA ALA A 108 -0.27 29.69 -9.80
C ALA A 108 0.90 30.42 -10.53
N ARG A 109 2.01 29.68 -10.80
CA ARG A 109 3.11 30.20 -11.61
C ARG A 109 2.70 30.58 -13.04
N GLN A 110 1.62 29.99 -13.55
CA GLN A 110 1.05 30.32 -14.86
C GLN A 110 -0.08 31.35 -14.78
N GLY A 111 -0.26 32.03 -13.62
CA GLY A 111 -1.31 33.03 -13.39
C GLY A 111 -2.74 32.46 -13.30
N CYS A 112 -2.88 31.16 -13.14
CA CYS A 112 -4.18 30.52 -13.04
C CYS A 112 -4.54 30.27 -11.56
N HIS A 113 -5.41 31.12 -11.01
CA HIS A 113 -5.88 31.03 -9.63
C HIS A 113 -7.30 30.48 -9.49
N THR A 114 -8.10 30.56 -10.56
CA THR A 114 -9.49 30.11 -10.58
C THR A 114 -9.69 28.89 -11.48
N LEU A 115 -10.70 28.06 -11.18
CA LEU A 115 -10.99 26.83 -11.92
C LEU A 115 -11.25 27.14 -13.42
N ASP A 116 -12.00 28.20 -13.74
CA ASP A 116 -12.39 28.52 -15.11
C ASP A 116 -11.24 29.11 -15.94
N ALA A 117 -10.15 29.55 -15.30
CA ALA A 117 -8.96 30.01 -16.00
C ALA A 117 -8.09 28.84 -16.55
N VAL A 118 -8.26 27.64 -16.03
CA VAL A 118 -7.40 26.50 -16.39
C VAL A 118 -7.74 25.98 -17.79
N ARG A 119 -6.69 25.82 -18.61
CA ARG A 119 -6.76 25.31 -19.99
C ARG A 119 -5.92 24.05 -20.14
N PRO A 120 -6.15 23.21 -21.15
CA PRO A 120 -5.37 21.99 -21.41
C PRO A 120 -3.86 22.25 -21.51
N ALA A 121 -3.45 23.45 -21.99
CA ALA A 121 -2.04 23.84 -22.07
C ALA A 121 -1.36 23.91 -20.70
N HIS A 122 -2.06 24.40 -19.67
CA HIS A 122 -1.53 24.49 -18.31
C HIS A 122 -1.25 23.10 -17.71
N ILE A 123 -2.14 22.12 -17.99
CA ILE A 123 -1.96 20.75 -17.54
C ILE A 123 -0.76 20.11 -18.25
N ARG A 124 -0.63 20.28 -19.58
CA ARG A 124 0.53 19.75 -20.31
C ARG A 124 1.83 20.33 -19.78
N ARG A 125 1.88 21.63 -19.49
CA ARG A 125 3.06 22.30 -18.91
C ARG A 125 3.40 21.73 -17.54
N TRP A 126 2.40 21.53 -16.68
CA TRP A 126 2.60 20.88 -15.38
C TRP A 126 3.20 19.49 -15.53
N LEU A 127 2.70 18.65 -16.44
CA LEU A 127 3.24 17.32 -16.68
C LEU A 127 4.69 17.36 -17.19
N VAL A 128 5.02 18.32 -18.05
CA VAL A 128 6.40 18.52 -18.54
C VAL A 128 7.32 18.94 -17.38
N GLU A 129 6.91 19.89 -16.54
CA GLU A 129 7.68 20.31 -15.36
C GLU A 129 7.90 19.13 -14.38
N ARG A 130 6.87 18.34 -14.15
CA ARG A 130 6.97 17.16 -13.27
C ARG A 130 7.90 16.08 -13.83
N ARG A 131 7.87 15.84 -15.14
CA ARG A 131 8.79 14.91 -15.81
C ARG A 131 10.23 15.44 -15.75
N ALA A 132 10.44 16.73 -16.00
CA ALA A 132 11.75 17.35 -15.92
C ALA A 132 12.35 17.33 -14.49
N SER A 133 11.52 17.27 -13.44
CA SER A 133 11.97 17.08 -12.05
C SER A 133 12.43 15.64 -11.72
N GLY A 134 12.48 14.73 -12.70
CA GLY A 134 12.98 13.37 -12.52
C GLY A 134 11.97 12.41 -11.89
N LEU A 135 10.66 12.73 -11.88
CA LEU A 135 9.66 11.80 -11.39
C LEU A 135 9.56 10.56 -12.29
N ALA A 136 9.40 9.40 -11.65
CA ALA A 136 9.09 8.17 -12.36
C ALA A 136 7.72 8.27 -13.07
N GLU A 137 7.59 7.66 -14.25
CA GLU A 137 6.36 7.70 -15.07
C GLU A 137 5.12 7.21 -14.29
N HIS A 138 5.29 6.24 -13.39
CA HIS A 138 4.20 5.78 -12.51
C HIS A 138 3.72 6.89 -11.57
N THR A 139 4.64 7.61 -10.93
CA THR A 139 4.30 8.72 -10.05
C THR A 139 3.67 9.88 -10.83
N LEU A 140 4.14 10.14 -12.05
CA LEU A 140 3.55 11.15 -12.93
C LEU A 140 2.10 10.80 -13.31
N HIS A 141 1.85 9.53 -13.60
CA HIS A 141 0.52 8.98 -13.85
C HIS A 141 -0.41 9.18 -12.63
N ASP A 142 0.06 8.84 -11.41
CA ASP A 142 -0.71 8.99 -10.19
C ASP A 142 -1.03 10.47 -9.89
N CYS A 143 -0.08 11.38 -10.14
CA CYS A 143 -0.31 12.82 -10.06
C CYS A 143 -1.42 13.26 -11.00
N TYR A 144 -1.37 12.80 -12.27
CA TYR A 144 -2.38 13.12 -13.28
C TYR A 144 -3.76 12.58 -12.87
N GLU A 145 -3.83 11.32 -12.44
CA GLU A 145 -5.10 10.71 -11.98
C GLU A 145 -5.71 11.47 -10.81
N THR A 146 -4.89 11.83 -9.81
CA THR A 146 -5.36 12.59 -8.65
C THR A 146 -5.94 13.94 -9.08
N ALA A 147 -5.25 14.68 -9.96
CA ALA A 147 -5.72 15.97 -10.45
C ALA A 147 -6.99 15.83 -11.33
N GLN A 148 -7.07 14.78 -12.15
CA GLN A 148 -8.26 14.48 -12.95
C GLN A 148 -9.46 14.11 -12.08
N LEU A 149 -9.26 13.32 -11.00
CA LEU A 149 -10.32 12.97 -10.05
C LEU A 149 -10.83 14.19 -9.30
N PHE A 150 -9.92 15.06 -8.86
CA PHE A 150 -10.27 16.36 -8.27
C PHE A 150 -11.13 17.16 -9.23
N TRP A 151 -10.72 17.29 -10.49
CA TRP A 151 -11.45 18.08 -11.48
C TRP A 151 -12.85 17.52 -11.78
N ARG A 152 -12.96 16.20 -11.89
CA ARG A 152 -14.28 15.53 -12.05
C ARG A 152 -15.18 15.79 -10.85
N TRP A 153 -14.62 15.84 -9.65
CA TRP A 153 -15.36 16.20 -8.45
C TRP A 153 -15.81 17.65 -8.51
N CYS A 154 -14.96 18.61 -8.88
CA CYS A 154 -15.35 20.02 -9.06
C CYS A 154 -16.51 20.19 -10.05
N MET A 155 -16.50 19.45 -11.16
CA MET A 155 -17.61 19.48 -12.13
C MET A 155 -18.89 18.91 -11.54
N ARG A 156 -18.83 17.85 -10.76
CA ARG A 156 -20.01 17.25 -10.12
C ARG A 156 -20.62 18.15 -9.04
N GLU A 157 -19.78 18.89 -8.33
CA GLU A 157 -20.20 19.89 -7.32
C GLU A 157 -20.53 21.26 -7.98
N GLU A 158 -20.61 21.30 -9.31
CA GLU A 158 -20.97 22.49 -10.11
C GLU A 158 -20.03 23.72 -9.88
N LEU A 159 -18.80 23.48 -9.37
CA LEU A 159 -17.82 24.53 -9.16
C LEU A 159 -17.22 25.04 -10.47
N THR A 160 -17.29 24.28 -11.55
CA THR A 160 -16.88 24.61 -12.91
C THR A 160 -17.59 23.74 -13.93
N ALA A 161 -17.91 24.31 -15.09
CA ALA A 161 -18.41 23.55 -16.25
C ALA A 161 -17.28 23.11 -17.19
N ASN A 162 -16.06 23.66 -17.02
CA ASN A 162 -14.93 23.40 -17.90
C ASN A 162 -14.17 22.14 -17.50
N ASN A 163 -13.86 21.27 -18.48
CA ASN A 163 -13.00 20.09 -18.27
C ASN A 163 -11.70 20.17 -19.07
N PRO A 164 -10.63 20.76 -18.54
CA PRO A 164 -9.39 20.89 -19.25
C PRO A 164 -8.65 19.55 -19.45
N PHE A 165 -8.99 18.50 -18.70
CA PHE A 165 -8.39 17.16 -18.83
C PHE A 165 -8.91 16.40 -20.05
N GLN A 166 -10.05 16.79 -20.62
CA GLN A 166 -10.67 16.07 -21.73
C GLN A 166 -9.76 15.99 -22.98
N ARG A 167 -8.88 17.01 -23.18
CA ARG A 167 -7.99 17.13 -24.31
C ARG A 167 -6.52 16.91 -23.96
N VAL A 168 -6.25 16.25 -22.82
CA VAL A 168 -4.89 15.92 -22.37
C VAL A 168 -4.78 14.42 -22.21
N GLU A 169 -3.84 13.83 -22.94
CA GLU A 169 -3.58 12.41 -22.83
C GLU A 169 -2.97 12.07 -21.47
N LYS A 170 -3.46 11.01 -20.89
CA LYS A 170 -2.95 10.45 -19.64
C LYS A 170 -1.54 9.90 -19.85
N PRO A 171 -0.56 10.19 -18.95
CA PRO A 171 0.76 9.61 -19.02
C PRO A 171 0.71 8.08 -19.05
N LYS A 172 1.39 7.47 -20.02
CA LYS A 172 1.46 6.01 -20.14
C LYS A 172 2.46 5.46 -19.13
N VAL A 173 2.05 4.46 -18.39
CA VAL A 173 2.94 3.73 -17.50
C VAL A 173 3.47 2.51 -18.25
N PRO A 174 4.79 2.35 -18.38
CA PRO A 174 5.34 1.12 -18.92
C PRO A 174 4.91 -0.08 -18.06
N ALA A 175 4.46 -1.14 -18.66
CA ALA A 175 4.11 -2.39 -17.99
C ALA A 175 5.39 -3.10 -17.51
N THR A 176 6.10 -2.51 -16.55
CA THR A 176 7.29 -3.12 -15.96
C THR A 176 6.88 -4.05 -14.83
N VAL A 177 6.93 -5.34 -15.06
CA VAL A 177 6.75 -6.33 -14.03
C VAL A 177 8.05 -6.41 -13.21
N LYS A 178 8.03 -5.89 -11.99
CA LYS A 178 9.18 -6.00 -11.09
C LYS A 178 9.42 -7.48 -10.73
N PRO A 179 10.63 -8.03 -10.88
CA PRO A 179 10.89 -9.45 -10.67
C PRO A 179 10.71 -9.85 -9.19
N ALA A 180 10.33 -11.11 -8.95
CA ALA A 180 10.42 -11.76 -7.65
C ALA A 180 11.90 -11.94 -7.24
N LEU A 181 12.15 -12.35 -5.99
CA LEU A 181 13.48 -12.78 -5.57
C LEU A 181 13.80 -14.14 -6.21
N THR A 182 15.05 -14.31 -6.60
CA THR A 182 15.59 -15.62 -6.98
C THR A 182 15.91 -16.44 -5.72
N PRO A 183 16.05 -17.78 -5.80
CA PRO A 183 16.53 -18.58 -4.68
C PRO A 183 17.84 -18.06 -4.09
N ASP A 184 18.81 -17.73 -4.94
CA ASP A 184 20.12 -17.21 -4.51
C ASP A 184 20.00 -15.87 -3.76
N GLU A 185 19.11 -14.94 -4.24
CA GLU A 185 18.84 -13.69 -3.53
C GLU A 185 18.20 -13.94 -2.14
N VAL A 186 17.34 -14.95 -2.02
CA VAL A 186 16.75 -15.34 -0.72
C VAL A 186 17.82 -15.91 0.19
N GLU A 187 18.70 -16.78 -0.29
CA GLU A 187 19.83 -17.32 0.48
C GLU A 187 20.75 -16.20 0.96
N GLN A 188 21.12 -15.25 0.10
CA GLN A 188 21.90 -14.07 0.47
C GLN A 188 21.22 -13.24 1.57
N ILE A 189 19.90 -13.03 1.48
CA ILE A 189 19.12 -12.32 2.49
C ILE A 189 19.17 -13.07 3.83
N LEU A 190 18.94 -14.37 3.83
CA LEU A 190 18.93 -15.17 5.05
C LEU A 190 20.32 -15.28 5.68
N HIS A 191 21.36 -15.44 4.86
CA HIS A 191 22.76 -15.43 5.31
C HIS A 191 23.13 -14.05 5.93
N ALA A 192 22.72 -12.94 5.32
CA ALA A 192 22.90 -11.61 5.88
C ALA A 192 22.17 -11.39 7.23
N CYS A 193 21.22 -12.26 7.58
CA CYS A 193 20.52 -12.25 8.86
C CYS A 193 21.08 -13.27 9.87
N GLU A 194 22.17 -13.97 9.56
CA GLU A 194 22.81 -14.90 10.48
C GLU A 194 23.51 -14.18 11.64
N GLY A 195 23.50 -14.83 12.80
CA GLY A 195 24.11 -14.34 14.03
C GLY A 195 23.22 -14.61 15.23
N LYS A 196 23.82 -14.44 16.42
CA LYS A 196 23.12 -14.64 17.72
C LYS A 196 22.58 -13.34 18.30
N GLU A 197 22.94 -12.19 17.73
CA GLU A 197 22.45 -10.89 18.14
C GLU A 197 20.93 -10.80 17.93
N TRP A 198 20.23 -10.32 18.91
CA TRP A 198 18.77 -10.25 18.89
C TRP A 198 18.20 -9.49 17.66
N LEU A 199 18.92 -8.45 17.17
CA LEU A 199 18.53 -7.73 15.95
C LEU A 199 18.66 -8.60 14.69
N ARG A 200 19.67 -9.50 14.64
CA ARG A 200 19.81 -10.46 13.53
C ARG A 200 18.71 -11.51 13.57
N LEU A 201 18.37 -11.99 14.75
CA LEU A 201 17.27 -12.93 14.96
C LEU A 201 15.92 -12.29 14.58
N ARG A 202 15.70 -11.01 14.93
CA ARG A 202 14.54 -10.23 14.48
C ARG A 202 14.50 -10.15 12.96
N ASP A 203 15.61 -9.74 12.33
CA ASP A 203 15.69 -9.56 10.87
C ASP A 203 15.40 -10.88 10.15
N LYS A 204 15.94 -12.00 10.64
CA LYS A 204 15.68 -13.34 10.10
C LYS A 204 14.20 -13.72 10.23
N ALA A 205 13.62 -13.54 11.41
CA ALA A 205 12.21 -13.81 11.67
C ALA A 205 11.29 -12.99 10.77
N LEU A 206 11.59 -11.69 10.57
CA LEU A 206 10.86 -10.80 9.68
C LEU A 206 10.92 -11.26 8.22
N CYS A 207 12.10 -11.60 7.72
CA CYS A 207 12.27 -12.08 6.34
C CYS A 207 11.51 -13.39 6.10
N LEU A 208 11.64 -14.35 7.01
CA LEU A 208 10.94 -15.64 6.92
C LEU A 208 9.42 -15.45 6.98
N LEU A 209 8.93 -14.62 7.90
CA LEU A 209 7.50 -14.31 7.99
C LEU A 209 6.96 -13.74 6.67
N LEU A 210 7.65 -12.74 6.10
CA LEU A 210 7.20 -12.10 4.86
C LEU A 210 7.28 -13.04 3.65
N LEU A 211 8.27 -13.92 3.59
CA LEU A 211 8.41 -14.94 2.54
C LEU A 211 7.34 -16.02 2.62
N ASP A 212 7.03 -16.49 3.82
CA ASP A 212 6.11 -17.60 4.07
C ASP A 212 4.64 -17.20 3.93
N THR A 213 4.32 -15.95 4.24
CA THR A 213 2.92 -15.49 4.36
C THR A 213 2.51 -14.49 3.29
N GLY A 214 3.45 -13.83 2.66
CA GLY A 214 3.17 -12.72 1.74
C GLY A 214 2.41 -11.55 2.38
N LEU A 215 2.48 -11.36 3.70
CA LEU A 215 1.81 -10.26 4.40
C LEU A 215 2.19 -8.89 3.83
N ARG A 216 1.23 -7.95 3.85
CA ARG A 216 1.54 -6.54 3.63
C ARG A 216 2.33 -5.99 4.81
N ILE A 217 3.21 -5.02 4.57
CA ILE A 217 4.05 -4.46 5.63
C ILE A 217 3.24 -3.86 6.80
N HIS A 218 2.07 -3.28 6.53
CA HIS A 218 1.17 -2.79 7.58
C HIS A 218 0.59 -3.91 8.43
N GLU A 219 0.26 -5.03 7.79
CA GLU A 219 -0.26 -6.23 8.46
C GLU A 219 0.84 -6.85 9.34
N ALA A 220 2.05 -7.00 8.79
CA ALA A 220 3.18 -7.49 9.56
C ALA A 220 3.55 -6.57 10.73
N HIS A 221 3.47 -5.25 10.55
CA HIS A 221 3.73 -4.26 11.59
C HIS A 221 2.70 -4.32 12.74
N ALA A 222 1.44 -4.61 12.42
CA ALA A 222 0.35 -4.66 13.39
C ALA A 222 0.33 -5.92 14.26
N LEU A 223 1.20 -6.90 14.00
CA LEU A 223 1.28 -8.14 14.78
C LEU A 223 1.75 -7.87 16.21
N THR A 224 1.21 -8.65 17.15
CA THR A 224 1.59 -8.66 18.56
C THR A 224 2.46 -9.88 18.91
N VAL A 225 2.99 -9.89 20.11
CA VAL A 225 3.74 -11.03 20.64
C VAL A 225 2.83 -12.28 20.75
N GLU A 226 1.56 -12.08 21.12
CA GLU A 226 0.56 -13.16 21.17
C GLU A 226 0.38 -13.80 19.79
N ASP A 227 0.32 -13.01 18.72
CA ASP A 227 0.18 -13.52 17.35
C ASP A 227 1.34 -14.45 16.97
N ALA A 228 2.56 -14.17 17.43
CA ALA A 228 3.73 -14.98 17.14
C ALA A 228 3.68 -16.38 17.78
N SER A 229 2.86 -16.59 18.82
CA SER A 229 2.67 -17.89 19.48
C SER A 229 1.63 -18.77 18.77
N ARG A 230 0.82 -18.21 17.88
CA ARG A 230 -0.27 -18.90 17.18
C ARG A 230 0.22 -19.66 15.96
N ASN A 231 -0.52 -20.69 15.58
CA ASN A 231 -0.28 -21.43 14.33
C ASN A 231 -0.85 -20.70 13.10
N ALA A 232 -1.82 -19.81 13.32
CA ALA A 232 -2.50 -19.07 12.28
C ALA A 232 -2.76 -17.63 12.73
N LEU A 233 -2.58 -16.70 11.81
CA LEU A 233 -2.79 -15.26 11.99
C LEU A 233 -4.15 -14.85 11.42
N PHE A 234 -4.92 -14.08 12.17
CA PHE A 234 -6.16 -13.49 11.72
C PHE A 234 -5.90 -12.06 11.25
N ILE A 235 -5.75 -11.89 9.95
CA ILE A 235 -5.38 -10.61 9.34
C ILE A 235 -6.65 -9.86 8.92
N ARG A 236 -6.81 -8.63 9.44
CA ARG A 236 -7.87 -7.71 9.00
C ARG A 236 -7.37 -6.89 7.81
N GLY A 237 -8.01 -7.09 6.66
CA GLY A 237 -7.73 -6.35 5.44
C GLY A 237 -8.55 -5.07 5.30
N LYS A 238 -8.37 -4.38 4.17
CA LYS A 238 -9.14 -3.19 3.81
C LYS A 238 -10.64 -3.53 3.70
N GLY A 239 -11.50 -2.65 4.24
CA GLY A 239 -12.95 -2.88 4.24
C GLY A 239 -13.44 -3.93 5.24
N GLY A 240 -12.67 -4.23 6.30
CA GLY A 240 -13.10 -5.15 7.37
C GLY A 240 -13.05 -6.64 7.02
N LYS A 241 -12.65 -7.01 5.81
CA LYS A 241 -12.51 -8.41 5.40
C LYS A 241 -11.39 -9.08 6.20
N GLN A 242 -11.69 -10.23 6.79
CA GLN A 242 -10.72 -11.02 7.52
C GLN A 242 -10.23 -12.17 6.65
N ARG A 243 -8.96 -12.54 6.82
CA ARG A 243 -8.39 -13.75 6.26
C ARG A 243 -7.49 -14.44 7.27
N VAL A 244 -7.34 -15.72 7.12
CA VAL A 244 -6.41 -16.54 7.91
C VAL A 244 -5.14 -16.76 7.09
N VAL A 245 -4.00 -16.63 7.76
CA VAL A 245 -2.68 -16.92 7.20
C VAL A 245 -1.97 -17.90 8.14
N PHE A 246 -1.46 -18.98 7.61
CA PHE A 246 -0.78 -20.02 8.40
C PHE A 246 0.71 -19.73 8.49
N LEU A 247 1.31 -20.06 9.63
CA LEU A 247 2.75 -19.96 9.86
C LEU A 247 3.40 -21.34 9.78
N SER A 248 4.43 -21.48 8.96
CA SER A 248 5.26 -22.67 8.93
C SER A 248 5.99 -22.89 10.28
N HIS A 249 6.44 -24.09 10.51
CA HIS A 249 7.24 -24.42 11.71
C HIS A 249 8.50 -23.55 11.80
N GLU A 250 9.14 -23.33 10.67
CA GLU A 250 10.37 -22.53 10.57
C GLU A 250 10.16 -21.08 10.99
N VAL A 251 9.08 -20.44 10.54
CA VAL A 251 8.72 -19.06 10.93
C VAL A 251 8.47 -18.98 12.43
N ARG A 252 7.68 -19.93 12.98
CA ARG A 252 7.38 -19.95 14.42
C ARG A 252 8.65 -20.12 15.26
N LEU A 253 9.54 -20.98 14.83
CA LEU A 253 10.82 -21.19 15.52
C LEU A 253 11.71 -19.91 15.46
N ALA A 254 11.75 -19.24 14.32
CA ALA A 254 12.49 -18.00 14.17
C ALA A 254 11.90 -16.89 15.05
N LEU A 255 10.58 -16.73 15.07
CA LEU A 255 9.89 -15.78 15.95
C LEU A 255 10.18 -16.08 17.43
N LYS A 256 10.07 -17.34 17.86
CA LYS A 256 10.40 -17.74 19.24
C LYS A 256 11.86 -17.40 19.61
N ARG A 257 12.82 -17.69 18.73
CA ARG A 257 14.24 -17.35 18.97
C ARG A 257 14.46 -15.85 19.09
N TYR A 258 13.80 -15.07 18.25
CA TYR A 258 13.85 -13.62 18.32
C TYR A 258 13.25 -13.09 19.63
N LEU A 259 12.05 -13.51 20.01
CA LEU A 259 11.38 -13.06 21.23
C LEU A 259 12.17 -13.43 22.49
N ASN A 260 12.73 -14.63 22.54
CA ASN A 260 13.57 -15.06 23.67
C ASN A 260 14.87 -14.25 23.81
N ALA A 261 15.37 -13.69 22.73
CA ALA A 261 16.61 -12.89 22.72
C ALA A 261 16.34 -11.38 22.84
N CYS A 262 15.09 -10.95 22.74
CA CYS A 262 14.68 -9.55 22.80
C CYS A 262 14.94 -8.99 24.21
N PRO A 263 15.67 -7.87 24.36
CA PRO A 263 16.06 -7.36 25.68
C PRO A 263 14.94 -6.59 26.39
N TYR A 264 13.79 -6.41 25.75
CA TYR A 264 12.66 -5.65 26.30
C TYR A 264 11.69 -6.58 27.04
N PRO A 265 11.02 -6.08 28.08
CA PRO A 265 9.94 -6.81 28.74
C PRO A 265 8.73 -6.87 27.80
N LEU A 266 8.44 -8.06 27.28
CA LEU A 266 7.37 -8.30 26.33
C LEU A 266 6.14 -8.85 27.06
N GLN A 267 4.97 -8.27 26.75
CA GLN A 267 3.65 -8.77 27.12
C GLN A 267 2.93 -9.30 25.87
N GLU A 268 1.86 -10.05 26.04
CA GLU A 268 1.11 -10.63 24.92
C GLU A 268 0.59 -9.58 23.92
N ASP A 269 0.15 -8.42 24.41
CA ASP A 269 -0.33 -7.29 23.63
C ASP A 269 0.76 -6.35 23.10
N SER A 270 2.03 -6.60 23.47
CA SER A 270 3.16 -5.81 22.98
C SER A 270 3.32 -5.94 21.46
N PRO A 271 3.74 -4.85 20.78
CA PRO A 271 4.12 -4.95 19.36
C PRO A 271 5.17 -6.02 19.14
N LEU A 272 5.03 -6.78 18.06
CA LEU A 272 5.98 -7.87 17.75
C LEU A 272 7.38 -7.37 17.41
N TRP A 273 7.51 -6.19 16.77
CA TRP A 273 8.78 -5.74 16.20
C TRP A 273 9.42 -4.62 17.01
N TRP A 274 10.63 -4.87 17.47
CA TRP A 274 11.41 -3.95 18.31
C TRP A 274 12.73 -3.56 17.64
N GLY A 275 13.20 -2.37 17.96
CA GLY A 275 14.52 -1.82 17.59
C GLY A 275 15.27 -1.37 18.84
N GLU A 276 16.47 -0.83 18.67
CA GLU A 276 17.32 -0.35 19.80
C GLU A 276 16.67 0.79 20.59
N GLN A 277 15.74 1.52 20.01
CA GLN A 277 15.06 2.67 20.64
C GLN A 277 13.61 2.34 21.06
N GLY A 278 13.24 1.06 21.14
CA GLY A 278 11.90 0.63 21.46
C GLY A 278 11.13 -0.02 20.31
N ALA A 279 9.80 -0.06 20.39
CA ALA A 279 8.95 -0.65 19.36
C ALA A 279 9.13 0.06 18.01
N LEU A 280 9.29 -0.72 16.94
CA LEU A 280 9.48 -0.16 15.61
C LEU A 280 8.19 0.49 15.10
N THR A 281 8.33 1.69 14.58
CA THR A 281 7.29 2.29 13.74
C THR A 281 7.22 1.57 12.39
N LEU A 282 6.13 1.77 11.65
CA LEU A 282 6.00 1.24 10.28
C LEU A 282 7.18 1.68 9.38
N HIS A 283 7.61 2.93 9.53
CA HIS A 283 8.79 3.44 8.81
C HIS A 283 10.08 2.74 9.26
N GLY A 284 10.25 2.53 10.57
CA GLY A 284 11.38 1.79 11.12
C GLY A 284 11.45 0.35 10.57
N LEU A 285 10.30 -0.33 10.47
CA LEU A 285 10.23 -1.68 9.91
C LEU A 285 10.61 -1.70 8.42
N LYS A 286 10.13 -0.72 7.63
CA LYS A 286 10.54 -0.55 6.22
C LYS A 286 12.05 -0.29 6.09
N LEU A 287 12.63 0.53 6.97
CA LEU A 287 14.07 0.78 6.99
C LEU A 287 14.88 -0.48 7.36
N ALA A 288 14.41 -1.28 8.31
CA ALA A 288 15.03 -2.55 8.65
C ALA A 288 15.16 -3.46 7.42
N ILE A 289 14.04 -3.64 6.66
CA ILE A 289 14.05 -4.43 5.43
C ILE A 289 15.07 -3.87 4.41
N ARG A 290 15.11 -2.55 4.21
CA ARG A 290 16.08 -1.93 3.29
C ARG A 290 17.53 -2.18 3.72
N ARG A 291 17.81 -2.10 5.03
CA ARG A 291 19.14 -2.37 5.60
C ARG A 291 19.56 -3.83 5.40
N ILE A 292 18.61 -4.77 5.55
CA ILE A 292 18.83 -6.19 5.25
C ILE A 292 19.23 -6.37 3.79
N GLY A 293 18.49 -5.80 2.83
CA GLY A 293 18.82 -5.90 1.41
C GLY A 293 20.19 -5.31 1.07
N LYS A 294 20.56 -4.16 1.67
CA LYS A 294 21.89 -3.58 1.50
C LYS A 294 22.99 -4.49 2.06
N ARG A 295 22.77 -5.07 3.24
CA ARG A 295 23.70 -5.99 3.89
C ARG A 295 23.86 -7.31 3.13
N ALA A 296 22.80 -7.77 2.47
CA ALA A 296 22.82 -8.95 1.60
C ALA A 296 23.49 -8.69 0.24
N GLY A 297 23.93 -7.46 -0.05
CA GLY A 297 24.58 -7.12 -1.32
C GLY A 297 23.64 -7.10 -2.53
N LEU A 298 22.33 -6.96 -2.32
CA LEU A 298 21.39 -6.91 -3.44
C LEU A 298 21.58 -5.67 -4.30
N ASN A 299 21.59 -5.85 -5.61
CA ASN A 299 21.74 -4.77 -6.59
C ASN A 299 20.51 -3.86 -6.72
N ARG A 300 19.42 -4.17 -6.01
CA ARG A 300 18.16 -3.43 -6.00
C ARG A 300 17.65 -3.24 -4.58
N PRO A 301 16.88 -2.16 -4.31
CA PRO A 301 16.30 -1.95 -2.99
C PRO A 301 15.34 -3.08 -2.61
N LEU A 302 15.54 -3.69 -1.44
CA LEU A 302 14.62 -4.68 -0.88
C LEU A 302 13.47 -3.98 -0.18
N GLY A 303 12.25 -4.46 -0.41
CA GLY A 303 11.03 -3.96 0.22
C GLY A 303 10.05 -5.10 0.51
N ALA A 304 9.07 -4.86 1.40
CA ALA A 304 8.07 -5.87 1.74
C ALA A 304 7.26 -6.36 0.53
N HIS A 305 6.98 -5.48 -0.43
CA HIS A 305 6.29 -5.89 -1.67
C HIS A 305 7.13 -6.85 -2.53
N THR A 306 8.46 -6.82 -2.41
CA THR A 306 9.31 -7.80 -3.08
C THR A 306 9.10 -9.19 -2.50
N PHE A 307 9.06 -9.32 -1.17
CA PHE A 307 8.72 -10.58 -0.49
C PHE A 307 7.34 -11.10 -0.87
N ARG A 308 6.33 -10.22 -0.84
CA ARG A 308 4.96 -10.58 -1.19
C ARG A 308 4.84 -11.06 -2.64
N ARG A 309 5.57 -10.45 -3.56
CA ARG A 309 5.65 -10.89 -4.95
C ARG A 309 6.35 -12.23 -5.07
N THR A 310 7.43 -12.43 -4.31
CA THR A 310 8.15 -13.70 -4.26
C THR A 310 7.25 -14.82 -3.76
N PHE A 311 6.53 -14.60 -2.64
CA PHE A 311 5.53 -15.54 -2.14
C PHE A 311 4.52 -15.90 -3.23
N ALA A 312 3.90 -14.91 -3.89
CA ALA A 312 2.90 -15.17 -4.93
C ALA A 312 3.48 -15.96 -6.11
N THR A 313 4.65 -15.56 -6.61
CA THR A 313 5.28 -16.20 -7.78
C THR A 313 5.73 -17.61 -7.46
N TRP A 314 6.34 -17.84 -6.30
CA TRP A 314 6.82 -19.17 -5.92
C TRP A 314 5.66 -20.11 -5.59
N SER A 315 4.60 -19.62 -4.92
CA SER A 315 3.39 -20.41 -4.69
C SER A 315 2.74 -20.86 -6.00
N LEU A 316 2.63 -19.96 -6.99
CA LEU A 316 2.10 -20.30 -8.32
C LEU A 316 2.97 -21.35 -9.02
N ARG A 317 4.29 -21.19 -8.97
CA ARG A 317 5.25 -22.18 -9.52
C ARG A 317 5.15 -23.52 -8.83
N SER A 318 4.83 -23.53 -7.54
CA SER A 318 4.60 -24.76 -6.77
C SER A 318 3.21 -25.38 -7.00
N GLY A 319 2.38 -24.78 -7.87
CA GLY A 319 1.08 -25.35 -8.28
C GLY A 319 -0.11 -24.96 -7.39
N ILE A 320 0.01 -23.94 -6.55
CA ILE A 320 -1.16 -23.45 -5.80
C ILE A 320 -2.24 -22.94 -6.77
N ASP A 321 -3.49 -23.27 -6.49
CA ASP A 321 -4.62 -22.73 -7.22
C ASP A 321 -4.71 -21.21 -7.06
N LEU A 322 -5.11 -20.51 -8.13
CA LEU A 322 -5.17 -19.05 -8.17
C LEU A 322 -6.17 -18.47 -7.18
N GLU A 323 -7.28 -19.17 -6.91
CA GLU A 323 -8.27 -18.73 -5.94
C GLU A 323 -7.74 -18.86 -4.50
N HIS A 324 -7.06 -19.97 -4.19
CA HIS A 324 -6.41 -20.12 -2.88
C HIS A 324 -5.35 -19.06 -2.66
N LEU A 325 -4.52 -18.76 -3.67
CA LEU A 325 -3.55 -17.67 -3.58
C LEU A 325 -4.22 -16.31 -3.37
N ARG A 326 -5.34 -16.04 -4.08
CA ARG A 326 -6.13 -14.82 -3.92
C ARG A 326 -6.62 -14.63 -2.48
N GLN A 327 -7.13 -15.71 -1.88
CA GLN A 327 -7.62 -15.71 -0.50
C GLN A 327 -6.49 -15.47 0.50
N LEU A 328 -5.37 -16.21 0.39
CA LEU A 328 -4.20 -16.05 1.25
C LEU A 328 -3.62 -14.63 1.19
N MET A 329 -3.56 -14.06 0.00
CA MET A 329 -3.06 -12.70 -0.18
C MET A 329 -4.09 -11.62 0.19
N GLY A 330 -5.37 -11.95 0.29
CA GLY A 330 -6.45 -10.99 0.56
C GLY A 330 -6.61 -9.97 -0.58
N HIS A 331 -6.63 -10.45 -1.83
CA HIS A 331 -6.93 -9.63 -2.99
C HIS A 331 -8.44 -9.67 -3.28
N SER A 332 -9.04 -8.50 -3.50
CA SER A 332 -10.47 -8.38 -3.82
C SER A 332 -10.81 -8.85 -5.24
N ASN A 333 -9.85 -8.77 -6.15
CA ASN A 333 -10.01 -9.17 -7.55
C ASN A 333 -8.74 -9.85 -8.09
N TYR A 334 -8.85 -10.44 -9.28
CA TYR A 334 -7.75 -11.11 -9.96
C TYR A 334 -6.79 -10.18 -10.70
N THR A 335 -7.12 -8.89 -10.85
CA THR A 335 -6.32 -7.95 -11.65
C THR A 335 -4.87 -7.87 -11.16
N VAL A 336 -4.70 -7.83 -9.83
CA VAL A 336 -3.35 -7.80 -9.22
C VAL A 336 -2.62 -9.14 -9.40
N LEU A 337 -3.36 -10.26 -9.37
CA LEU A 337 -2.78 -11.61 -9.54
C LEU A 337 -2.33 -11.87 -10.98
N ARG A 338 -2.99 -11.28 -11.98
CA ARG A 338 -2.56 -11.37 -13.38
C ARG A 338 -1.13 -10.89 -13.60
N GLN A 339 -0.66 -9.93 -12.81
CA GLN A 339 0.73 -9.48 -12.88
C GLN A 339 1.72 -10.58 -12.46
N TYR A 340 1.32 -11.47 -11.54
CA TYR A 340 2.14 -12.61 -11.13
C TYR A 340 2.06 -13.77 -12.12
N LEU A 341 0.90 -13.95 -12.76
CA LEU A 341 0.76 -14.93 -13.85
C LEU A 341 1.71 -14.64 -15.01
N ALA A 342 1.84 -13.37 -15.40
CA ALA A 342 2.78 -12.97 -16.43
C ALA A 342 4.25 -13.33 -16.11
N LEU A 343 4.62 -13.46 -14.82
CA LEU A 343 5.94 -13.94 -14.37
C LEU A 343 6.10 -15.46 -14.47
N VAL A 344 4.98 -16.18 -14.55
CA VAL A 344 4.94 -17.65 -14.59
C VAL A 344 4.63 -18.15 -15.99
N GLU A 345 4.13 -17.29 -16.90
CA GLU A 345 3.88 -17.66 -18.32
C GLU A 345 5.12 -18.15 -19.07
N ALA A 346 6.32 -17.75 -18.65
CA ALA A 346 7.57 -18.33 -19.14
C ALA A 346 7.67 -19.86 -18.87
N ASP A 347 6.92 -20.35 -17.89
CA ASP A 347 6.89 -21.77 -17.49
C ASP A 347 5.71 -22.55 -18.13
N LEU A 348 4.94 -21.94 -19.07
CA LEU A 348 3.78 -22.58 -19.73
C LEU A 348 4.12 -23.92 -20.38
N LYS A 349 5.30 -24.02 -20.99
CA LYS A 349 5.76 -25.29 -21.59
C LYS A 349 5.91 -26.37 -20.53
N GLN A 350 6.48 -26.03 -19.39
CA GLN A 350 6.67 -26.96 -18.27
C GLN A 350 5.31 -27.30 -17.63
N ALA A 351 4.43 -26.32 -17.44
CA ALA A 351 3.08 -26.53 -16.94
C ALA A 351 2.29 -27.47 -17.88
N HIS A 352 2.34 -27.25 -19.20
CA HIS A 352 1.73 -28.15 -20.15
C HIS A 352 2.30 -29.58 -20.08
N GLN A 353 3.62 -29.71 -19.95
CA GLN A 353 4.25 -31.04 -19.80
C GLN A 353 3.83 -31.76 -18.52
N GLN A 354 3.67 -31.04 -17.41
CA GLN A 354 3.28 -31.60 -16.13
C GLN A 354 1.79 -31.97 -16.06
N HIS A 355 0.92 -31.16 -16.67
CA HIS A 355 -0.53 -31.26 -16.55
C HIS A 355 -1.23 -31.75 -17.83
N SER A 356 -0.47 -32.15 -18.88
CA SER A 356 -1.03 -32.71 -20.10
C SER A 356 -1.83 -33.97 -19.80
N PRO A 357 -3.11 -34.06 -20.21
CA PRO A 357 -3.92 -35.25 -20.04
C PRO A 357 -3.26 -36.52 -20.58
N LEU A 358 -2.57 -36.41 -21.71
CA LEU A 358 -1.87 -37.55 -22.36
C LEU A 358 -0.69 -38.03 -21.51
N ASN A 359 0.05 -37.13 -20.88
CA ASN A 359 1.16 -37.50 -20.00
C ASN A 359 0.67 -38.15 -18.71
N ASN A 360 -0.51 -37.77 -18.21
CA ASN A 360 -1.13 -38.35 -17.04
C ASN A 360 -1.72 -39.76 -17.34
N LEU A 361 -2.29 -39.97 -18.49
CA LEU A 361 -2.74 -41.30 -18.93
C LEU A 361 -1.59 -42.31 -18.95
N ARG A 362 -0.41 -41.93 -19.41
CA ARG A 362 0.79 -42.81 -19.45
C ARG A 362 1.34 -43.16 -18.06
N LYS A 363 1.08 -42.32 -17.05
CA LYS A 363 1.46 -42.62 -15.65
C LYS A 363 0.53 -43.66 -15.01
N HIS A 364 -0.74 -43.73 -15.42
CA HIS A 364 -1.72 -44.69 -14.91
C HIS A 364 -1.63 -46.06 -15.59
N THR A 365 -1.09 -46.14 -16.82
CA THR A 365 -0.94 -47.41 -17.54
C THR A 365 0.38 -48.14 -17.24
N ARG A 366 1.27 -47.56 -16.40
CA ARG A 366 2.55 -48.16 -15.99
C ARG A 366 2.54 -48.65 -14.51
N LYS A 367 1.40 -48.71 -13.86
CA LYS A 367 1.14 -49.44 -12.62
C LYS A 367 0.30 -50.69 -12.96
#